data_63ef7f8f3c526507d31fa1477141e8a0
#
_entry.id   63ef7f8f3c526507d31fa1477141e8a0
#
_cell.length_a   1.000
_cell.length_b   1.000
_cell.length_c   1.000
_cell.angle_alpha   90.00
_cell.angle_beta   90.00
_cell.angle_gamma   90.00
#
_symmetry.space_group_name_H-M   'P 1'
#
loop_
_entity.id
_entity.type
_entity.pdbx_description
1 polymer ?
#
loop_
_entity_poly.entity_id
_entity_poly.type
_entity_poly.pdbx_seq_one_letter_code
_entity_poly.pdbx_strand_id
1 'polypeptide(L)'
;MTEKARAELLADVLSRYEDSPNPRLREITEAAIRHLHAFAEEVNLQRDEWFAGIQFLTATGQKCDENRQEFILLSDTLGVSSLVEMLTHDGIEGTTENTVLGPFYVSGSPPRAKGESMLVDPDEGDRVVIRGTVTNIDNEPIAGATLDCWQNATAGFYAVQQPDQQSPENLRGIYTSDADGSYEIRTVRPVPYPIPSDGPAGDLLKAHGRNWMRAGHTHMWIRADGYKELITHVFDEETDYLRDDAVFGVRDSLIRRFEPDAAGELATTFDIVLDRV
;
A
#
# COMPACT_ATOMS: atom_id res chain seq x y z
N MET A 1 4.81 -10.45 41.64
CA MET A 1 5.94 -9.50 41.38
C MET A 1 5.41 -8.08 41.58
N THR A 2 6.19 -7.20 42.18
CA THR A 2 5.77 -5.80 42.41
C THR A 2 5.98 -4.97 41.17
N GLU A 3 5.24 -3.86 41.02
CA GLU A 3 5.41 -2.86 39.96
C GLU A 3 6.89 -2.38 39.90
N LYS A 4 7.52 -2.17 41.05
CA LYS A 4 8.94 -1.84 41.16
C LYS A 4 9.85 -2.86 40.45
N ALA A 5 9.60 -4.16 40.63
CA ALA A 5 10.42 -5.20 39.99
C ALA A 5 10.25 -5.24 38.45
N ARG A 6 9.06 -4.87 37.92
CA ARG A 6 8.87 -4.77 36.50
C ARG A 6 9.58 -3.56 35.90
N ALA A 7 9.53 -2.41 36.60
CA ALA A 7 10.27 -1.21 36.18
C ALA A 7 11.78 -1.43 36.20
N GLU A 8 12.32 -2.14 37.22
CA GLU A 8 13.73 -2.51 37.30
C GLU A 8 14.15 -3.44 36.16
N LEU A 9 13.29 -4.41 35.77
CA LEU A 9 13.54 -5.27 34.62
C LEU A 9 13.63 -4.46 33.32
N LEU A 10 12.68 -3.56 33.07
CA LEU A 10 12.70 -2.70 31.88
C LEU A 10 13.97 -1.85 31.84
N ALA A 11 14.34 -1.24 32.96
CA ALA A 11 15.56 -0.41 33.04
C ALA A 11 16.83 -1.23 32.74
N ASP A 12 16.95 -2.45 33.31
CA ASP A 12 18.08 -3.34 33.03
C ASP A 12 18.14 -3.74 31.54
N VAL A 13 17.01 -4.08 30.94
CA VAL A 13 16.95 -4.38 29.48
C VAL A 13 17.42 -3.20 28.67
N LEU A 14 16.90 -2.00 28.89
CA LEU A 14 17.27 -0.80 28.13
C LEU A 14 18.75 -0.43 28.29
N SER A 15 19.35 -0.60 29.49
CA SER A 15 20.75 -0.31 29.73
C SER A 15 21.71 -1.13 28.84
N ARG A 16 21.29 -2.30 28.36
CA ARG A 16 22.09 -3.14 27.45
C ARG A 16 22.27 -2.56 26.05
N TYR A 17 21.50 -1.53 25.69
CA TYR A 17 21.55 -0.86 24.40
C TYR A 17 22.22 0.52 24.44
N GLU A 18 22.66 1.00 25.64
CA GLU A 18 23.26 2.33 25.84
C GLU A 18 24.51 2.57 24.98
N ASP A 19 25.34 1.55 24.79
CA ASP A 19 26.59 1.61 24.02
C ASP A 19 26.42 1.19 22.56
N SER A 20 25.17 1.19 22.02
CA SER A 20 24.92 0.84 20.62
C SER A 20 25.67 1.79 19.66
N PRO A 21 26.45 1.27 18.70
CA PRO A 21 27.19 2.11 17.74
C PRO A 21 26.29 2.80 16.72
N ASN A 22 25.02 2.41 16.63
CA ASN A 22 24.04 3.02 15.74
C ASN A 22 22.93 3.73 16.57
N PRO A 23 23.00 5.07 16.73
CA PRO A 23 22.04 5.81 17.56
C PRO A 23 20.59 5.65 17.10
N ARG A 24 20.34 5.62 15.78
CA ARG A 24 18.98 5.49 15.26
C ARG A 24 18.41 4.09 15.49
N LEU A 25 19.21 3.05 15.29
CA LEU A 25 18.79 1.69 15.61
C LEU A 25 18.50 1.53 17.10
N ARG A 26 19.34 2.14 17.96
CA ARG A 26 19.13 2.20 19.41
C ARG A 26 17.76 2.82 19.73
N GLU A 27 17.49 4.01 19.22
CA GLU A 27 16.22 4.72 19.43
C GLU A 27 15.01 3.86 19.07
N ILE A 28 15.02 3.24 17.88
CA ILE A 28 13.94 2.35 17.40
C ILE A 28 13.79 1.14 18.32
N THR A 29 14.90 0.48 18.66
CA THR A 29 14.89 -0.73 19.51
C THR A 29 14.39 -0.44 20.91
N GLU A 30 14.87 0.63 21.54
CA GLU A 30 14.43 1.04 22.88
C GLU A 30 12.94 1.42 22.89
N ALA A 31 12.45 2.12 21.86
CA ALA A 31 11.03 2.43 21.73
C ALA A 31 10.19 1.15 21.59
N ALA A 32 10.61 0.21 20.73
CA ALA A 32 9.92 -1.08 20.58
C ALA A 32 9.87 -1.87 21.90
N ILE A 33 10.97 -1.93 22.63
CA ILE A 33 11.04 -2.62 23.95
C ILE A 33 10.04 -1.98 24.92
N ARG A 34 10.04 -0.65 25.06
CA ARG A 34 9.10 0.04 25.96
C ARG A 34 7.65 -0.28 25.63
N HIS A 35 7.28 -0.21 24.35
CA HIS A 35 5.90 -0.49 23.90
C HIS A 35 5.52 -1.96 24.07
N LEU A 36 6.44 -2.91 23.85
CA LEU A 36 6.17 -4.34 24.08
C LEU A 36 5.98 -4.65 25.57
N HIS A 37 6.80 -4.05 26.46
CA HIS A 37 6.60 -4.19 27.91
C HIS A 37 5.27 -3.57 28.35
N ALA A 38 4.98 -2.35 27.89
CA ALA A 38 3.72 -1.67 28.19
C ALA A 38 2.52 -2.49 27.72
N PHE A 39 2.54 -3.02 26.49
CA PHE A 39 1.52 -3.90 25.95
C PHE A 39 1.30 -5.13 26.86
N ALA A 40 2.38 -5.83 27.21
CA ALA A 40 2.27 -7.02 28.07
C ALA A 40 1.67 -6.71 29.44
N GLU A 41 1.98 -5.55 30.02
CA GLU A 41 1.41 -5.09 31.29
C GLU A 41 -0.05 -4.64 31.15
N GLU A 42 -0.39 -3.89 30.10
CA GLU A 42 -1.72 -3.35 29.85
C GLU A 42 -2.77 -4.46 29.74
N VAL A 43 -2.44 -5.52 28.96
CA VAL A 43 -3.36 -6.67 28.77
C VAL A 43 -3.17 -7.75 29.83
N ASN A 44 -2.24 -7.57 30.77
CA ASN A 44 -1.84 -8.60 31.76
C ASN A 44 -1.57 -9.96 31.10
N LEU A 45 -0.73 -9.94 30.04
CA LEU A 45 -0.48 -11.08 29.14
C LEU A 45 -0.04 -12.32 29.91
N GLN A 46 -0.74 -13.43 29.74
CA GLN A 46 -0.44 -14.71 30.38
C GLN A 46 0.51 -15.55 29.52
N ARG A 47 1.11 -16.56 30.14
CA ARG A 47 2.14 -17.40 29.49
C ARG A 47 1.64 -18.14 28.25
N ASP A 48 0.44 -18.67 28.31
CA ASP A 48 -0.19 -19.39 27.21
C ASP A 48 -0.57 -18.45 26.06
N GLU A 49 -1.06 -17.25 26.36
CA GLU A 49 -1.32 -16.20 25.38
C GLU A 49 -0.04 -15.70 24.71
N TRP A 50 1.00 -15.46 25.49
CA TRP A 50 2.32 -15.11 24.98
C TRP A 50 2.85 -16.20 24.03
N PHE A 51 2.72 -17.48 24.43
CA PHE A 51 3.20 -18.60 23.60
C PHE A 51 2.37 -18.73 22.30
N ALA A 52 1.05 -18.51 22.36
CA ALA A 52 0.19 -18.44 21.17
C ALA A 52 0.64 -17.32 20.22
N GLY A 53 1.00 -16.15 20.76
CA GLY A 53 1.57 -15.04 19.97
C GLY A 53 2.89 -15.41 19.29
N ILE A 54 3.80 -16.12 19.99
CA ILE A 54 5.04 -16.65 19.40
C ILE A 54 4.74 -17.63 18.26
N GLN A 55 3.79 -18.54 18.44
CA GLN A 55 3.39 -19.50 17.40
C GLN A 55 2.79 -18.79 16.18
N PHE A 56 1.95 -17.79 16.40
CA PHE A 56 1.38 -16.96 15.35
C PHE A 56 2.47 -16.23 14.52
N LEU A 57 3.43 -15.56 15.17
CA LEU A 57 4.54 -14.88 14.50
C LEU A 57 5.44 -15.88 13.76
N THR A 58 5.69 -17.06 14.34
CA THR A 58 6.46 -18.13 13.69
C THR A 58 5.76 -18.61 12.42
N ALA A 59 4.46 -18.87 12.49
CA ALA A 59 3.66 -19.29 11.32
C ALA A 59 3.62 -18.18 10.25
N THR A 60 3.53 -16.91 10.66
CA THR A 60 3.61 -15.76 9.74
C THR A 60 4.93 -15.76 8.97
N GLY A 61 6.06 -15.95 9.67
CA GLY A 61 7.38 -16.05 9.02
C GLY A 61 7.51 -17.26 8.09
N GLN A 62 6.96 -18.41 8.48
CA GLN A 62 6.97 -19.63 7.65
C GLN A 62 6.08 -19.53 6.41
N LYS A 63 5.11 -18.60 6.40
CA LYS A 63 4.24 -18.36 5.23
C LYS A 63 4.89 -17.42 4.21
N CYS A 64 5.99 -16.74 4.56
CA CYS A 64 6.75 -15.91 3.63
C CYS A 64 7.56 -16.78 2.66
N ASP A 65 7.59 -16.39 1.38
CA ASP A 65 8.43 -16.95 0.33
C ASP A 65 8.97 -15.84 -0.58
N GLU A 66 9.53 -16.17 -1.74
CA GLU A 66 10.08 -15.19 -2.68
C GLU A 66 9.01 -14.24 -3.28
N ASN A 67 7.75 -14.64 -3.30
CA ASN A 67 6.63 -13.89 -3.88
C ASN A 67 5.61 -13.40 -2.84
N ARG A 68 5.68 -13.91 -1.62
CA ARG A 68 4.71 -13.62 -0.55
C ARG A 68 5.40 -13.11 0.72
N GLN A 69 5.02 -11.93 1.15
CA GLN A 69 5.46 -11.30 2.40
C GLN A 69 4.31 -11.23 3.41
N GLU A 70 4.10 -12.31 4.14
CA GLU A 70 3.01 -12.40 5.12
C GLU A 70 3.16 -11.40 6.27
N PHE A 71 4.39 -11.01 6.64
CA PHE A 71 4.62 -9.94 7.62
C PHE A 71 4.20 -8.56 7.09
N ILE A 72 4.37 -8.28 5.79
CA ILE A 72 3.85 -7.04 5.20
C ILE A 72 2.32 -7.08 5.26
N LEU A 73 1.70 -8.19 4.87
CA LEU A 73 0.25 -8.36 4.94
C LEU A 73 -0.29 -8.18 6.38
N LEU A 74 0.42 -8.73 7.37
CA LEU A 74 0.08 -8.53 8.78
C LEU A 74 0.19 -7.04 9.17
N SER A 75 1.26 -6.37 8.78
CA SER A 75 1.46 -4.94 9.00
C SER A 75 0.34 -4.12 8.37
N ASP A 76 -0.05 -4.44 7.14
CA ASP A 76 -1.14 -3.79 6.40
C ASP A 76 -2.48 -3.95 7.14
N THR A 77 -2.80 -5.17 7.56
CA THR A 77 -4.08 -5.47 8.24
C THR A 77 -4.16 -4.89 9.67
N LEU A 78 -3.03 -4.57 10.27
CA LEU A 78 -2.93 -3.84 11.54
C LEU A 78 -2.86 -2.31 11.35
N GLY A 79 -2.82 -1.81 10.11
CA GLY A 79 -2.71 -0.39 9.79
C GLY A 79 -1.32 0.21 10.01
N VAL A 80 -0.32 -0.61 10.34
CA VAL A 80 1.05 -0.13 10.62
C VAL A 80 1.71 0.36 9.34
N SER A 81 1.58 -0.36 8.23
CA SER A 81 2.09 0.10 6.93
C SER A 81 1.51 1.45 6.54
N SER A 82 0.19 1.62 6.68
CA SER A 82 -0.49 2.88 6.39
C SER A 82 0.02 4.04 7.27
N LEU A 83 0.27 3.76 8.56
CA LEU A 83 0.84 4.76 9.48
C LEU A 83 2.29 5.11 9.08
N VAL A 84 3.11 4.13 8.74
CA VAL A 84 4.52 4.35 8.32
C VAL A 84 4.56 5.20 7.05
N GLU A 85 3.68 4.92 6.09
CA GLU A 85 3.57 5.74 4.88
C GLU A 85 3.19 7.19 5.20
N MET A 86 2.21 7.42 6.08
CA MET A 86 1.84 8.77 6.53
C MET A 86 3.02 9.49 7.20
N LEU A 87 3.81 8.81 8.05
CA LEU A 87 4.97 9.38 8.71
C LEU A 87 6.14 9.65 7.74
N THR A 88 6.30 8.83 6.72
CA THR A 88 7.36 8.99 5.71
C THR A 88 7.08 10.19 4.80
N HIS A 89 5.81 10.39 4.50
CA HIS A 89 5.33 11.50 3.68
C HIS A 89 4.58 12.54 4.52
N ASP A 90 5.03 12.76 5.78
CA ASP A 90 4.50 13.83 6.64
C ASP A 90 4.69 15.16 5.91
N GLY A 91 3.65 15.49 5.14
CA GLY A 91 3.81 16.18 3.91
C GLY A 91 3.42 17.64 3.98
N ILE A 92 3.87 18.34 2.99
CA ILE A 92 3.45 19.70 2.66
C ILE A 92 1.96 19.62 2.27
N GLU A 93 1.16 20.44 2.91
CA GLU A 93 -0.25 20.63 2.57
C GLU A 93 -0.39 20.94 1.06
N GLY A 94 -1.26 20.19 0.38
CA GLY A 94 -1.50 20.35 -1.05
C GLY A 94 -0.79 19.33 -1.95
N THR A 95 0.08 18.47 -1.41
CA THR A 95 0.63 17.32 -2.17
C THR A 95 -0.37 16.16 -2.22
N THR A 96 -0.24 15.32 -3.24
CA THR A 96 -1.06 14.11 -3.34
C THR A 96 -0.75 13.15 -2.20
N GLU A 97 -1.79 12.65 -1.52
CA GLU A 97 -1.62 11.69 -0.43
C GLU A 97 -1.05 10.37 -0.93
N ASN A 98 -0.13 9.83 -0.14
CA ASN A 98 0.40 8.49 -0.36
C ASN A 98 -0.47 7.41 0.30
N THR A 99 -0.26 6.17 -0.13
CA THR A 99 -0.88 5.01 0.46
C THR A 99 0.03 3.78 0.31
N VAL A 100 -0.42 2.62 0.75
CA VAL A 100 0.39 1.40 0.81
C VAL A 100 0.79 0.88 -0.57
N LEU A 101 2.04 0.41 -0.74
CA LEU A 101 2.50 -0.24 -1.97
C LEU A 101 1.71 -1.52 -2.28
N GLY A 102 1.37 -2.28 -1.25
CA GLY A 102 0.75 -3.59 -1.37
C GLY A 102 1.73 -4.71 -1.75
N PRO A 103 1.32 -5.98 -1.57
CA PRO A 103 2.21 -7.14 -1.75
C PRO A 103 2.33 -7.63 -3.21
N PHE A 104 1.62 -7.04 -4.16
CA PHE A 104 1.55 -7.53 -5.55
C PHE A 104 2.33 -6.68 -6.55
N TYR A 105 3.11 -5.71 -6.08
CA TYR A 105 4.02 -4.98 -6.93
C TYR A 105 5.14 -5.90 -7.44
N VAL A 106 5.39 -5.85 -8.75
CA VAL A 106 6.49 -6.53 -9.40
C VAL A 106 7.23 -5.51 -10.27
N SER A 107 8.53 -5.39 -10.10
CA SER A 107 9.36 -4.47 -10.91
C SER A 107 9.38 -4.89 -12.38
N GLY A 108 9.73 -3.93 -13.27
CA GLY A 108 9.89 -4.21 -14.69
C GLY A 108 8.59 -4.23 -15.48
N SER A 109 7.60 -3.42 -15.10
CA SER A 109 6.43 -3.16 -15.93
C SER A 109 6.84 -2.65 -17.31
N PRO A 110 6.14 -3.03 -18.41
CA PRO A 110 6.48 -2.58 -19.74
C PRO A 110 6.25 -1.07 -19.91
N PRO A 111 7.10 -0.37 -20.69
CA PRO A 111 6.81 1.01 -21.07
C PRO A 111 5.57 1.06 -21.95
N ARG A 112 4.71 2.06 -21.73
CA ARG A 112 3.48 2.32 -22.48
C ARG A 112 3.50 3.75 -23.00
N ALA A 113 2.99 3.93 -24.22
CA ALA A 113 2.73 5.26 -24.74
C ALA A 113 1.55 5.91 -24.01
N LYS A 114 1.49 7.24 -23.98
CA LYS A 114 0.32 7.98 -23.47
C LYS A 114 -0.96 7.52 -24.18
N GLY A 115 -1.95 7.14 -23.39
CA GLY A 115 -3.22 6.60 -23.89
C GLY A 115 -3.17 5.15 -24.38
N GLU A 116 -2.03 4.47 -24.28
CA GLU A 116 -1.95 3.02 -24.50
C GLU A 116 -2.59 2.27 -23.33
N SER A 117 -3.24 1.15 -23.61
CA SER A 117 -3.92 0.34 -22.60
C SER A 117 -2.92 -0.51 -21.79
N MET A 118 -3.10 -0.58 -20.47
CA MET A 118 -2.44 -1.58 -19.62
C MET A 118 -2.99 -2.99 -19.84
N LEU A 119 -4.23 -3.10 -20.34
CA LEU A 119 -4.87 -4.37 -20.59
C LEU A 119 -4.24 -5.07 -21.79
N VAL A 120 -3.74 -6.28 -21.59
CA VAL A 120 -3.14 -7.14 -22.62
C VAL A 120 -4.04 -8.35 -22.91
N ASP A 121 -4.52 -8.99 -21.83
CA ASP A 121 -5.36 -10.18 -21.96
C ASP A 121 -6.84 -9.81 -22.09
N PRO A 122 -7.69 -10.71 -22.63
CA PRO A 122 -9.13 -10.49 -22.66
C PRO A 122 -9.71 -10.24 -21.26
N ASP A 123 -10.50 -9.21 -21.10
CA ASP A 123 -11.21 -8.86 -19.88
C ASP A 123 -12.54 -8.21 -20.25
N GLU A 124 -13.63 -8.58 -19.57
CA GLU A 124 -14.98 -8.12 -19.86
C GLU A 124 -15.36 -6.83 -19.11
N GLY A 125 -14.47 -6.31 -18.26
CA GLY A 125 -14.70 -5.07 -17.50
C GLY A 125 -14.87 -3.83 -18.39
N ASP A 126 -15.57 -2.84 -17.86
CA ASP A 126 -15.73 -1.55 -18.48
C ASP A 126 -14.36 -0.91 -18.75
N ARG A 127 -14.14 -0.39 -19.94
CA ARG A 127 -12.91 0.35 -20.29
C ARG A 127 -13.00 1.74 -19.69
N VAL A 128 -11.92 2.12 -18.98
CA VAL A 128 -11.83 3.43 -18.34
C VAL A 128 -10.53 4.14 -18.69
N VAL A 129 -10.58 5.46 -18.57
CA VAL A 129 -9.44 6.35 -18.80
C VAL A 129 -9.13 7.10 -17.49
N ILE A 130 -7.87 7.04 -17.04
CA ILE A 130 -7.36 7.88 -15.97
C ILE A 130 -6.39 8.88 -16.61
N ARG A 131 -6.67 10.16 -16.47
CA ARG A 131 -5.83 11.23 -17.02
C ARG A 131 -5.66 12.37 -16.03
N GLY A 132 -4.63 13.15 -16.22
CA GLY A 132 -4.33 14.29 -15.36
C GLY A 132 -2.99 14.91 -15.68
N THR A 133 -2.51 15.73 -14.78
CA THR A 133 -1.20 16.38 -14.85
C THR A 133 -0.35 16.01 -13.64
N VAL A 134 0.95 15.89 -13.82
CA VAL A 134 1.93 15.81 -12.73
C VAL A 134 2.55 17.19 -12.57
N THR A 135 2.38 17.78 -11.38
CA THR A 135 2.88 19.12 -11.05
C THR A 135 3.60 19.11 -9.69
N ASN A 136 4.28 20.20 -9.39
CA ASN A 136 4.71 20.51 -8.02
C ASN A 136 3.66 21.40 -7.31
N ILE A 137 3.92 21.76 -6.05
CA ILE A 137 3.03 22.61 -5.23
C ILE A 137 2.84 24.03 -5.79
N ASP A 138 3.75 24.49 -6.66
CA ASP A 138 3.67 25.78 -7.33
C ASP A 138 2.86 25.71 -8.65
N ASN A 139 2.22 24.56 -8.93
CA ASN A 139 1.51 24.22 -10.17
C ASN A 139 2.42 24.24 -11.42
N GLU A 140 3.73 24.08 -11.26
CA GLU A 140 4.63 23.91 -12.38
C GLU A 140 4.57 22.47 -12.89
N PRO A 141 4.41 22.23 -14.20
CA PRO A 141 4.34 20.88 -14.76
C PRO A 141 5.68 20.17 -14.61
N ILE A 142 5.61 18.87 -14.30
CA ILE A 142 6.77 17.98 -14.21
C ILE A 142 6.78 17.09 -15.43
N ALA A 143 7.65 17.42 -16.39
CA ALA A 143 7.89 16.62 -17.57
C ALA A 143 8.78 15.42 -17.28
N GLY A 144 8.51 14.27 -17.90
CA GLY A 144 9.33 13.08 -17.76
C GLY A 144 9.16 12.32 -16.44
N ALA A 145 8.16 12.68 -15.62
CA ALA A 145 7.80 11.87 -14.46
C ALA A 145 7.34 10.49 -14.93
N THR A 146 7.87 9.42 -14.30
CA THR A 146 7.44 8.05 -14.55
C THR A 146 6.30 7.65 -13.65
N LEU A 147 5.24 7.07 -14.22
CA LEU A 147 4.08 6.54 -13.52
C LEU A 147 4.04 5.02 -13.75
N ASP A 148 4.55 4.24 -12.79
CA ASP A 148 4.47 2.78 -12.81
C ASP A 148 3.12 2.37 -12.24
N CYS A 149 2.25 1.84 -13.08
CA CYS A 149 0.84 1.58 -12.76
C CYS A 149 0.54 0.09 -12.81
N TRP A 150 -0.27 -0.40 -11.86
CA TRP A 150 -0.73 -1.78 -11.85
C TRP A 150 -2.07 -1.92 -11.13
N GLN A 151 -2.82 -2.95 -11.48
CA GLN A 151 -4.10 -3.29 -10.84
C GLN A 151 -4.45 -4.77 -11.04
N ASN A 152 -5.48 -5.24 -10.35
CA ASN A 152 -6.07 -6.55 -10.57
C ASN A 152 -6.99 -6.57 -11.81
N ALA A 153 -7.13 -7.74 -12.42
CA ALA A 153 -8.16 -8.01 -13.43
C ALA A 153 -9.56 -8.06 -12.79
N THR A 154 -10.62 -7.96 -13.61
CA THR A 154 -12.01 -8.04 -13.10
C THR A 154 -12.37 -9.37 -12.45
N ALA A 155 -11.56 -10.42 -12.66
CA ALA A 155 -11.61 -11.65 -11.90
C ALA A 155 -11.13 -11.53 -10.44
N GLY A 156 -10.62 -10.36 -10.01
CA GLY A 156 -10.15 -10.09 -8.66
C GLY A 156 -8.70 -10.54 -8.36
N PHE A 157 -7.89 -10.81 -9.39
CA PHE A 157 -6.51 -11.27 -9.24
C PHE A 157 -5.52 -10.43 -10.04
N TYR A 158 -4.34 -10.21 -9.49
CA TYR A 158 -3.20 -9.65 -10.21
C TYR A 158 -2.52 -10.71 -11.08
N ALA A 159 -1.87 -10.31 -12.15
CA ALA A 159 -1.16 -11.22 -13.05
C ALA A 159 -0.13 -12.10 -12.31
N VAL A 160 0.58 -11.55 -11.31
CA VAL A 160 1.53 -12.30 -10.47
C VAL A 160 0.89 -13.43 -9.67
N GLN A 161 -0.39 -13.35 -9.38
CA GLN A 161 -1.14 -14.39 -8.66
C GLN A 161 -1.62 -15.53 -9.58
N GLN A 162 -1.69 -15.28 -10.88
CA GLN A 162 -2.22 -16.21 -11.88
C GLN A 162 -1.29 -16.36 -13.10
N PRO A 163 -0.01 -16.76 -12.92
CA PRO A 163 0.99 -16.79 -14.00
C PRO A 163 0.63 -17.77 -15.14
N ASP A 164 -0.24 -18.75 -14.89
CA ASP A 164 -0.72 -19.69 -15.90
C ASP A 164 -1.96 -19.20 -16.65
N GLN A 165 -2.58 -18.09 -16.23
CA GLN A 165 -3.86 -17.60 -16.77
C GLN A 165 -3.77 -16.18 -17.30
N GLN A 166 -2.82 -15.37 -16.81
CA GLN A 166 -2.61 -13.99 -17.21
C GLN A 166 -1.18 -13.78 -17.71
N SER A 167 -1.04 -12.99 -18.75
CA SER A 167 0.27 -12.50 -19.20
C SER A 167 0.95 -11.70 -18.08
N PRO A 168 2.27 -11.85 -17.85
CA PRO A 168 2.96 -11.14 -16.76
C PRO A 168 2.91 -9.61 -16.90
N GLU A 169 2.59 -9.12 -18.10
CA GLU A 169 2.43 -7.69 -18.40
C GLU A 169 0.98 -7.19 -18.31
N ASN A 170 0.03 -8.09 -18.06
CA ASN A 170 -1.38 -7.72 -18.03
C ASN A 170 -1.67 -6.75 -16.89
N LEU A 171 -2.40 -5.67 -17.22
CA LEU A 171 -2.79 -4.60 -16.31
C LEU A 171 -1.60 -3.98 -15.55
N ARG A 172 -0.46 -3.83 -16.28
CA ARG A 172 0.77 -3.18 -15.80
C ARG A 172 1.35 -2.29 -16.90
N GLY A 173 1.94 -1.16 -16.50
CA GLY A 173 2.60 -0.29 -17.46
C GLY A 173 3.31 0.89 -16.81
N ILE A 174 4.42 1.31 -17.42
CA ILE A 174 5.13 2.54 -17.06
C ILE A 174 4.80 3.59 -18.10
N TYR A 175 4.15 4.67 -17.68
CA TYR A 175 3.88 5.85 -18.49
C TYR A 175 4.84 6.97 -18.13
N THR A 176 4.97 7.93 -19.03
CA THR A 176 5.82 9.11 -18.82
C THR A 176 4.98 10.36 -19.08
N SER A 177 5.03 11.35 -18.18
CA SER A 177 4.36 12.62 -18.39
C SER A 177 5.00 13.43 -19.52
N ASP A 178 4.16 14.10 -20.31
CA ASP A 178 4.57 14.97 -21.41
C ASP A 178 5.22 16.30 -20.90
N ALA A 179 5.64 17.16 -21.83
CA ALA A 179 6.28 18.43 -21.51
C ALA A 179 5.40 19.38 -20.68
N ASP A 180 4.09 19.25 -20.76
CA ASP A 180 3.08 19.99 -19.99
C ASP A 180 2.64 19.25 -18.72
N GLY A 181 3.33 18.17 -18.34
CA GLY A 181 3.01 17.32 -17.19
C GLY A 181 1.87 16.33 -17.44
N SER A 182 1.19 16.39 -18.57
CA SER A 182 -0.01 15.58 -18.82
C SER A 182 0.31 14.10 -19.03
N TYR A 183 -0.62 13.24 -18.56
CA TYR A 183 -0.57 11.79 -18.75
C TYR A 183 -1.97 11.22 -19.06
N GLU A 184 -2.04 10.07 -19.67
CA GLU A 184 -3.26 9.31 -19.91
C GLU A 184 -2.97 7.80 -19.85
N ILE A 185 -3.78 7.09 -19.07
CA ILE A 185 -3.72 5.65 -18.85
C ILE A 185 -5.07 5.07 -19.25
N ARG A 186 -5.06 4.01 -20.06
CA ARG A 186 -6.27 3.24 -20.39
C ARG A 186 -6.21 1.89 -19.71
N THR A 187 -7.31 1.50 -19.08
CA THR A 187 -7.38 0.26 -18.32
C THR A 187 -8.82 -0.26 -18.26
N VAL A 188 -9.10 -1.24 -17.42
CA VAL A 188 -10.44 -1.65 -17.01
C VAL A 188 -10.82 -0.99 -15.70
N ARG A 189 -12.11 -0.82 -15.46
CA ARG A 189 -12.62 -0.32 -14.19
C ARG A 189 -12.13 -1.21 -13.05
N PRO A 190 -11.46 -0.66 -12.03
CA PRO A 190 -10.94 -1.48 -10.93
C PRO A 190 -12.07 -2.08 -10.10
N VAL A 191 -11.91 -3.33 -9.70
CA VAL A 191 -12.90 -4.05 -8.90
C VAL A 191 -12.35 -4.40 -7.51
N PRO A 192 -13.23 -4.57 -6.50
CA PRO A 192 -12.81 -5.07 -5.20
C PRO A 192 -12.18 -6.46 -5.31
N TYR A 193 -11.22 -6.73 -4.45
CA TYR A 193 -10.57 -8.04 -4.41
C TYR A 193 -10.18 -8.45 -2.98
N PRO A 194 -10.14 -9.77 -2.69
CA PRO A 194 -9.71 -10.26 -1.40
C PRO A 194 -8.18 -10.20 -1.26
N ILE A 195 -7.69 -9.80 -0.09
CA ILE A 195 -6.30 -10.07 0.28
C ILE A 195 -6.12 -11.57 0.55
N PRO A 196 -4.89 -12.12 0.48
CA PRO A 196 -4.63 -13.52 0.81
C PRO A 196 -5.16 -13.86 2.21
N SER A 197 -6.06 -14.84 2.29
CA SER A 197 -6.72 -15.22 3.55
C SER A 197 -6.41 -16.66 3.99
N ASP A 198 -5.41 -17.30 3.35
CA ASP A 198 -4.96 -18.66 3.57
C ASP A 198 -3.71 -18.77 4.47
N GLY A 199 -3.45 -17.72 5.24
CA GLY A 199 -2.32 -17.61 6.15
C GLY A 199 -2.71 -16.93 7.47
N PRO A 200 -1.74 -16.79 8.39
CA PRO A 200 -1.97 -16.25 9.74
C PRO A 200 -2.62 -14.86 9.76
N ALA A 201 -2.25 -13.95 8.84
CA ALA A 201 -2.89 -12.65 8.74
C ALA A 201 -4.38 -12.77 8.40
N GLY A 202 -4.75 -13.62 7.44
CA GLY A 202 -6.15 -13.90 7.11
C GLY A 202 -6.90 -14.58 8.25
N ASP A 203 -6.28 -15.50 8.96
CA ASP A 203 -6.89 -16.18 10.12
C ASP A 203 -7.15 -15.20 11.27
N LEU A 204 -6.27 -14.22 11.48
CA LEU A 204 -6.48 -13.14 12.46
C LEU A 204 -7.72 -12.32 12.10
N LEU A 205 -7.90 -11.92 10.83
CA LEU A 205 -9.08 -11.19 10.39
C LEU A 205 -10.36 -12.01 10.59
N LYS A 206 -10.34 -13.30 10.22
CA LYS A 206 -11.48 -14.22 10.42
C LYS A 206 -11.85 -14.36 11.90
N ALA A 207 -10.84 -14.51 12.77
CA ALA A 207 -11.05 -14.64 14.22
C ALA A 207 -11.75 -13.41 14.82
N HIS A 208 -11.52 -12.23 14.25
CA HIS A 208 -12.15 -10.98 14.67
C HIS A 208 -13.41 -10.61 13.88
N GLY A 209 -13.85 -11.45 12.94
CA GLY A 209 -14.98 -11.13 12.07
C GLY A 209 -14.77 -9.90 11.17
N ARG A 210 -13.49 -9.55 10.90
CA ARG A 210 -13.13 -8.43 10.02
C ARG A 210 -13.26 -8.83 8.55
N ASN A 211 -13.61 -7.84 7.73
CA ASN A 211 -13.54 -7.95 6.29
C ASN A 211 -12.09 -8.15 5.79
N TRP A 212 -11.91 -8.91 4.72
CA TRP A 212 -10.61 -9.13 4.04
C TRP A 212 -10.61 -8.63 2.59
N MET A 213 -11.62 -7.83 2.22
CA MET A 213 -11.71 -7.22 0.89
C MET A 213 -11.03 -5.87 0.86
N ARG A 214 -10.46 -5.53 -0.27
CA ARG A 214 -10.01 -4.18 -0.61
C ARG A 214 -10.97 -3.52 -1.58
N ALA A 215 -11.15 -2.21 -1.45
CA ALA A 215 -11.85 -1.39 -2.43
C ALA A 215 -11.15 -1.48 -3.80
N GLY A 216 -11.90 -1.40 -4.90
CA GLY A 216 -11.34 -1.40 -6.26
C GLY A 216 -10.48 -0.16 -6.50
N HIS A 217 -9.24 -0.37 -6.96
CA HIS A 217 -8.29 0.71 -7.18
C HIS A 217 -7.23 0.37 -8.23
N THR A 218 -6.65 1.41 -8.81
CA THR A 218 -5.44 1.35 -9.61
C THR A 218 -4.28 1.90 -8.80
N HIS A 219 -3.22 1.14 -8.65
CA HIS A 219 -1.96 1.58 -8.03
C HIS A 219 -1.17 2.48 -8.96
N MET A 220 -0.45 3.44 -8.38
CA MET A 220 0.46 4.31 -9.10
C MET A 220 1.70 4.58 -8.24
N TRP A 221 2.89 4.32 -8.79
CA TRP A 221 4.17 4.72 -8.20
C TRP A 221 4.81 5.78 -9.09
N ILE A 222 4.85 7.01 -8.61
CA ILE A 222 5.33 8.16 -9.36
C ILE A 222 6.73 8.54 -8.92
N ARG A 223 7.63 8.74 -9.90
CA ARG A 223 9.02 9.13 -9.68
C ARG A 223 9.41 10.21 -10.66
N ALA A 224 10.10 11.24 -10.16
CA ALA A 224 10.65 12.32 -10.96
C ALA A 224 11.95 12.84 -10.33
N ASP A 225 12.92 13.27 -11.13
CA ASP A 225 14.19 13.78 -10.64
C ASP A 225 14.00 15.06 -9.80
N GLY A 226 14.54 15.08 -8.58
CA GLY A 226 14.43 16.21 -7.66
C GLY A 226 13.14 16.24 -6.84
N TYR A 227 12.30 15.19 -6.93
CA TYR A 227 11.05 15.05 -6.19
C TYR A 227 11.07 13.76 -5.33
N LYS A 228 10.34 13.80 -4.23
CA LYS A 228 10.08 12.60 -3.43
C LYS A 228 9.23 11.63 -4.24
N GLU A 229 9.53 10.34 -4.11
CA GLU A 229 8.71 9.29 -4.73
C GLU A 229 7.33 9.28 -4.06
N LEU A 230 6.29 9.05 -4.85
CA LEU A 230 4.92 8.96 -4.38
C LEU A 230 4.32 7.61 -4.75
N ILE A 231 3.85 6.86 -3.76
CA ILE A 231 3.03 5.67 -3.94
C ILE A 231 1.60 6.06 -3.59
N THR A 232 0.70 5.96 -4.55
CA THR A 232 -0.70 6.36 -4.37
C THR A 232 -1.66 5.43 -5.12
N HIS A 233 -2.96 5.62 -4.92
CA HIS A 233 -4.00 4.87 -5.61
C HIS A 233 -5.04 5.81 -6.22
N VAL A 234 -5.74 5.33 -7.23
CA VAL A 234 -7.00 5.90 -7.68
C VAL A 234 -8.10 4.90 -7.31
N PHE A 235 -8.93 5.24 -6.34
CA PHE A 235 -10.08 4.44 -5.93
C PHE A 235 -11.32 4.85 -6.73
N ASP A 236 -12.11 3.87 -7.14
CA ASP A 236 -13.42 4.13 -7.75
C ASP A 236 -14.45 4.49 -6.68
N GLU A 237 -15.18 5.61 -6.84
CA GLU A 237 -16.23 6.04 -5.91
C GLU A 237 -17.39 5.02 -5.80
N GLU A 238 -17.66 4.28 -6.86
CA GLU A 238 -18.74 3.29 -6.90
C GLU A 238 -18.33 1.89 -6.40
N THR A 239 -17.06 1.73 -5.98
CA THR A 239 -16.58 0.43 -5.45
C THR A 239 -17.08 0.17 -4.04
N ASP A 240 -17.33 -1.10 -3.74
CA ASP A 240 -17.56 -1.54 -2.36
C ASP A 240 -16.29 -1.39 -1.51
N TYR A 241 -16.44 -1.42 -0.20
CA TYR A 241 -15.38 -1.44 0.82
C TYR A 241 -14.56 -0.15 0.98
N LEU A 242 -14.95 0.99 0.39
CA LEU A 242 -14.26 2.27 0.60
C LEU A 242 -14.13 2.68 2.09
N ARG A 243 -15.10 2.29 2.90
CA ARG A 243 -15.12 2.58 4.35
C ARG A 243 -14.72 1.39 5.21
N ASP A 244 -14.41 0.25 4.59
CA ASP A 244 -14.04 -1.00 5.26
C ASP A 244 -12.91 -1.73 4.50
N ASP A 245 -11.94 -0.96 3.98
CA ASP A 245 -10.75 -1.53 3.32
C ASP A 245 -9.90 -2.30 4.32
N ALA A 246 -9.60 -3.55 4.02
CA ALA A 246 -8.91 -4.48 4.92
C ALA A 246 -7.53 -3.99 5.39
N VAL A 247 -6.89 -3.08 4.64
CA VAL A 247 -5.52 -2.60 4.89
C VAL A 247 -5.46 -1.09 5.19
N PHE A 248 -6.60 -0.43 5.36
CA PHE A 248 -6.69 1.00 5.67
C PHE A 248 -5.98 1.90 4.64
N GLY A 249 -5.99 1.49 3.37
CA GLY A 249 -5.30 2.20 2.30
C GLY A 249 -6.10 3.35 1.68
N VAL A 250 -7.42 3.39 1.89
CA VAL A 250 -8.30 4.40 1.29
C VAL A 250 -8.07 5.78 1.95
N ARG A 251 -7.93 6.80 1.10
CA ARG A 251 -7.93 8.22 1.49
C ARG A 251 -9.04 8.92 0.72
N ASP A 252 -9.79 9.81 1.34
CA ASP A 252 -10.90 10.52 0.70
C ASP A 252 -10.44 11.33 -0.53
N SER A 253 -9.23 11.92 -0.46
CA SER A 253 -8.64 12.67 -1.58
C SER A 253 -8.24 11.80 -2.79
N LEU A 254 -8.21 10.49 -2.65
CA LEU A 254 -7.84 9.54 -3.71
C LEU A 254 -9.06 8.87 -4.36
N ILE A 255 -10.27 9.16 -3.88
CA ILE A 255 -11.50 8.61 -4.44
C ILE A 255 -11.88 9.44 -5.68
N ARG A 256 -12.18 8.75 -6.78
CA ARG A 256 -12.55 9.37 -8.05
C ARG A 256 -13.80 8.70 -8.64
N ARG A 257 -14.60 9.53 -9.28
CA ARG A 257 -15.74 9.07 -10.05
C ARG A 257 -15.37 8.93 -11.51
N PHE A 258 -15.74 7.81 -12.12
CA PHE A 258 -15.63 7.60 -13.55
C PHE A 258 -16.94 8.00 -14.23
N GLU A 259 -16.88 8.99 -15.10
CA GLU A 259 -18.05 9.52 -15.84
C GLU A 259 -17.79 9.51 -17.34
N PRO A 260 -18.82 9.40 -18.17
CA PRO A 260 -18.67 9.54 -19.62
C PRO A 260 -18.11 10.93 -19.96
N ASP A 261 -17.02 10.97 -20.70
CA ASP A 261 -16.48 12.20 -21.25
C ASP A 261 -17.18 12.63 -22.56
N ALA A 262 -16.68 13.68 -23.23
CA ALA A 262 -17.26 14.19 -24.46
C ALA A 262 -17.23 13.18 -25.64
N ALA A 263 -16.35 12.17 -25.56
CA ALA A 263 -16.28 11.06 -26.52
C ALA A 263 -17.16 9.87 -26.11
N GLY A 264 -17.76 9.92 -24.93
CA GLY A 264 -18.58 8.85 -24.36
C GLY A 264 -17.73 7.75 -23.68
N GLU A 265 -16.42 7.97 -23.47
CA GLU A 265 -15.57 7.05 -22.74
C GLU A 265 -15.69 7.32 -21.22
N LEU A 266 -15.79 6.26 -20.41
CA LEU A 266 -15.72 6.39 -18.95
C LEU A 266 -14.32 6.89 -18.55
N ALA A 267 -14.25 8.06 -17.95
CA ALA A 267 -13.00 8.70 -17.63
C ALA A 267 -13.02 9.39 -16.26
N THR A 268 -11.84 9.53 -15.66
CA THR A 268 -11.65 10.36 -14.48
C THR A 268 -10.41 11.23 -14.63
N THR A 269 -10.40 12.37 -13.93
CA THR A 269 -9.22 13.23 -13.80
C THR A 269 -8.58 13.02 -12.45
N PHE A 270 -7.28 12.73 -12.44
CA PHE A 270 -6.48 12.58 -11.25
C PHE A 270 -5.18 13.38 -11.40
N ASP A 271 -5.17 14.61 -10.92
CA ASP A 271 -3.98 15.45 -10.90
C ASP A 271 -3.08 15.02 -9.73
N ILE A 272 -1.78 14.94 -10.01
CA ILE A 272 -0.74 14.49 -9.09
C ILE A 272 0.16 15.67 -8.74
N VAL A 273 0.32 15.94 -7.45
CA VAL A 273 1.19 17.00 -6.94
C VAL A 273 2.32 16.38 -6.14
N LEU A 274 3.58 16.56 -6.61
CA LEU A 274 4.77 16.01 -5.97
C LEU A 274 5.46 17.05 -5.08
N ASP A 275 6.03 16.56 -3.97
CA ASP A 275 6.91 17.31 -3.09
C ASP A 275 8.36 17.24 -3.58
N ARG A 276 9.13 18.34 -3.44
CA ARG A 276 10.56 18.39 -3.76
C ARG A 276 11.38 17.69 -2.66
N VAL A 277 12.53 17.10 -3.05
CA VAL A 277 13.51 16.52 -2.12
C VAL A 277 14.20 17.60 -1.30
#